data_f628be8e8d27d2fb0f675dd5dcfe31d9
#
_entry.id   f628be8e8d27d2fb0f675dd5dcfe31d9
#
_cell.length_a   1.000
_cell.length_b   1.000
_cell.length_c   1.000
_cell.angle_alpha   90.00
_cell.angle_beta   90.00
_cell.angle_gamma   90.00
#
_symmetry.space_group_name_H-M   'P 1'
#
loop_
_entity.id
_entity.type
_entity.pdbx_description
1 polymer ?
#
loop_
_entity_poly.entity_id
_entity_poly.type
_entity_poly.pdbx_seq_one_letter_code
_entity_poly.pdbx_strand_id
1 'polypeptide(L)'
;MANGQINMRNSMSETIRNTGQSVVVNRYRKGNINELEKQVFESIYKDIANPEAVKAEIGDVIKVFNEIIKIAKREVDDRKFENNVKYSQRAFYSQDLNATIKEQIIRRIDSDPVFNSKVRIRKNSGSIYFIIKDKYILYVKRLYGKQNKPNCYPTPNSTKLFNGTLFPGLIDHIPVLFIGPNLGNINETDAFVTSLISRNEINWSLVSNDLFSETDVKQLISTKVEEVEKEIVKLKKGLERPNQEKANK
;
A
#
# COMPACT_ATOMS: atom_id res chain seq x y z
N MET A 1 -22.96 -31.50 -49.64
CA MET A 1 -22.24 -31.91 -48.41
C MET A 1 -21.82 -30.64 -47.70
N ALA A 2 -22.55 -30.27 -46.68
CA ALA A 2 -22.29 -29.04 -45.89
C ALA A 2 -21.63 -29.44 -44.59
N ASN A 3 -20.34 -29.05 -44.44
CA ASN A 3 -19.61 -29.23 -43.18
C ASN A 3 -20.08 -28.19 -42.17
N GLY A 4 -20.93 -28.61 -41.24
CA GLY A 4 -21.28 -27.82 -40.07
C GLY A 4 -20.15 -27.88 -39.03
N GLN A 5 -19.34 -26.85 -38.94
CA GLN A 5 -18.46 -26.65 -37.80
C GLN A 5 -19.31 -26.17 -36.61
N ILE A 6 -19.52 -27.04 -35.64
CA ILE A 6 -20.09 -26.72 -34.33
C ILE A 6 -18.99 -26.05 -33.52
N ASN A 7 -19.08 -24.74 -33.43
CA ASN A 7 -18.27 -23.93 -32.49
C ASN A 7 -18.84 -24.09 -31.08
N MET A 8 -18.37 -25.11 -30.37
CA MET A 8 -18.61 -25.19 -28.90
C MET A 8 -17.83 -24.06 -28.21
N ARG A 9 -18.49 -22.93 -27.99
CA ARG A 9 -18.02 -21.90 -27.08
C ARG A 9 -18.30 -22.36 -25.65
N ASN A 10 -17.30 -22.90 -24.99
CA ASN A 10 -17.37 -23.17 -23.54
C ASN A 10 -17.53 -21.84 -22.80
N SER A 11 -18.76 -21.51 -22.43
CA SER A 11 -19.05 -20.44 -21.49
C SER A 11 -18.85 -21.00 -20.07
N MET A 12 -17.66 -20.82 -19.50
CA MET A 12 -17.49 -21.04 -18.07
C MET A 12 -18.07 -19.86 -17.32
N SER A 13 -19.19 -20.07 -16.64
CA SER A 13 -19.73 -19.15 -15.64
C SER A 13 -19.13 -19.49 -14.28
N GLU A 14 -18.39 -18.56 -13.67
CA GLU A 14 -17.97 -18.67 -12.28
C GLU A 14 -18.97 -17.97 -11.37
N THR A 15 -19.43 -18.72 -10.38
CA THR A 15 -20.33 -18.20 -9.34
C THR A 15 -19.51 -17.73 -8.15
N ILE A 16 -19.56 -16.43 -7.88
CA ILE A 16 -18.96 -15.85 -6.68
C ILE A 16 -20.05 -15.85 -5.58
N ARG A 17 -19.79 -16.57 -4.48
CA ARG A 17 -20.68 -16.58 -3.33
C ARG A 17 -20.24 -15.53 -2.33
N ASN A 18 -21.13 -14.60 -2.02
CA ASN A 18 -20.95 -13.66 -0.93
C ASN A 18 -22.28 -13.52 -0.18
N THR A 19 -22.29 -13.79 1.13
CA THR A 19 -23.43 -13.61 2.06
C THR A 19 -24.79 -14.06 1.52
N GLY A 20 -24.85 -15.27 0.93
CA GLY A 20 -26.10 -15.87 0.45
C GLY A 20 -26.60 -15.40 -0.92
N GLN A 21 -25.93 -14.44 -1.57
CA GLN A 21 -26.22 -14.05 -2.94
C GLN A 21 -25.10 -14.53 -3.87
N SER A 22 -25.48 -15.22 -4.94
CA SER A 22 -24.53 -15.63 -5.99
C SER A 22 -24.52 -14.60 -7.12
N VAL A 23 -23.37 -13.98 -7.36
CA VAL A 23 -23.16 -13.13 -8.53
C VAL A 23 -22.50 -13.96 -9.62
N VAL A 24 -23.20 -14.17 -10.75
CA VAL A 24 -22.66 -14.88 -11.93
C VAL A 24 -21.83 -13.92 -12.75
N VAL A 25 -20.53 -14.11 -12.74
CA VAL A 25 -19.59 -13.29 -13.52
C VAL A 25 -19.28 -13.97 -14.85
N ASN A 26 -19.75 -13.39 -15.94
CA ASN A 26 -19.54 -13.90 -17.31
C ASN A 26 -18.19 -13.42 -17.85
N ARG A 27 -17.14 -14.27 -17.87
CA ARG A 27 -15.72 -13.91 -18.17
C ARG A 27 -15.39 -13.65 -19.63
N TYR A 28 -16.31 -13.87 -20.58
CA TYR A 28 -15.94 -13.98 -21.99
C TYR A 28 -16.44 -12.88 -22.93
N ARG A 29 -16.95 -11.78 -22.47
CA ARG A 29 -17.19 -10.64 -23.34
C ARG A 29 -15.94 -9.77 -23.41
N LYS A 30 -15.14 -9.90 -24.47
CA LYS A 30 -13.96 -9.06 -24.79
C LYS A 30 -14.24 -7.53 -24.80
N GLY A 31 -15.49 -7.12 -24.68
CA GLY A 31 -15.90 -5.72 -24.74
C GLY A 31 -16.04 -5.00 -23.39
N ASN A 32 -15.95 -5.71 -22.23
CA ASN A 32 -16.40 -5.05 -21.00
C ASN A 32 -15.69 -5.51 -19.70
N ILE A 33 -14.37 -5.66 -19.76
CA ILE A 33 -13.58 -5.96 -18.54
C ILE A 33 -13.80 -4.86 -17.49
N ASN A 34 -13.87 -3.60 -17.91
CA ASN A 34 -14.08 -2.47 -16.98
C ASN A 34 -15.46 -2.53 -16.31
N GLU A 35 -16.51 -2.90 -17.05
CA GLU A 35 -17.84 -3.05 -16.46
C GLU A 35 -17.93 -4.21 -15.46
N LEU A 36 -17.23 -5.29 -15.74
CA LEU A 36 -17.12 -6.40 -14.80
C LEU A 36 -16.40 -5.99 -13.50
N GLU A 37 -15.29 -5.28 -13.64
CA GLU A 37 -14.53 -4.76 -12.50
C GLU A 37 -15.38 -3.77 -11.68
N LYS A 38 -16.16 -2.92 -12.33
CA LYS A 38 -17.12 -2.02 -11.68
C LYS A 38 -18.21 -2.77 -10.92
N GLN A 39 -18.81 -3.78 -11.53
CA GLN A 39 -19.83 -4.61 -10.87
C GLN A 39 -19.28 -5.28 -9.61
N VAL A 40 -18.07 -5.84 -9.68
CA VAL A 40 -17.39 -6.42 -8.51
C VAL A 40 -17.15 -5.35 -7.45
N PHE A 41 -16.67 -4.18 -7.84
CA PHE A 41 -16.44 -3.08 -6.91
C PHE A 41 -17.74 -2.65 -6.20
N GLU A 42 -18.79 -2.35 -6.95
CA GLU A 42 -20.07 -1.89 -6.40
C GLU A 42 -20.74 -2.92 -5.50
N SER A 43 -20.62 -4.22 -5.82
CA SER A 43 -21.27 -5.29 -5.07
C SER A 43 -20.49 -5.72 -3.81
N ILE A 44 -19.16 -5.51 -3.78
CA ILE A 44 -18.29 -6.13 -2.76
C ILE A 44 -17.40 -5.10 -2.07
N TYR A 45 -16.79 -4.16 -2.81
CA TYR A 45 -15.70 -3.34 -2.29
C TYR A 45 -16.13 -1.93 -1.87
N LYS A 46 -17.28 -1.45 -2.32
CA LYS A 46 -17.71 -0.05 -2.14
C LYS A 46 -17.61 0.43 -0.69
N ASP A 47 -18.16 -0.35 0.22
CA ASP A 47 -18.19 0.00 1.65
C ASP A 47 -16.83 -0.18 2.32
N ILE A 48 -16.10 -1.25 1.94
CA ILE A 48 -14.79 -1.58 2.51
C ILE A 48 -13.70 -0.64 1.99
N ALA A 49 -13.74 -0.30 0.69
CA ALA A 49 -12.77 0.59 0.06
C ALA A 49 -13.15 2.09 0.18
N ASN A 50 -13.98 2.45 1.12
CA ASN A 50 -14.31 3.82 1.47
C ASN A 50 -13.12 4.47 2.22
N PRO A 51 -12.78 5.75 2.00
CA PRO A 51 -11.65 6.42 2.64
C PRO A 51 -11.69 6.38 4.17
N GLU A 52 -12.86 6.57 4.77
CA GLU A 52 -13.03 6.57 6.22
C GLU A 52 -12.82 5.17 6.82
N ALA A 53 -13.30 4.12 6.15
CA ALA A 53 -13.06 2.75 6.56
C ALA A 53 -11.56 2.41 6.47
N VAL A 54 -10.90 2.78 5.37
CA VAL A 54 -9.47 2.58 5.17
C VAL A 54 -8.66 3.31 6.24
N LYS A 55 -9.02 4.57 6.54
CA LYS A 55 -8.38 5.38 7.58
C LYS A 55 -8.50 4.72 8.96
N ALA A 56 -9.69 4.30 9.34
CA ALA A 56 -9.95 3.67 10.63
C ALA A 56 -9.24 2.31 10.78
N GLU A 57 -9.20 1.52 9.72
CA GLU A 57 -8.72 0.14 9.77
C GLU A 57 -7.19 0.02 9.61
N ILE A 58 -6.59 0.78 8.69
CA ILE A 58 -5.19 0.63 8.30
C ILE A 58 -4.40 1.94 8.21
N GLY A 59 -4.93 3.05 8.70
CA GLY A 59 -4.25 4.35 8.68
C GLY A 59 -2.87 4.31 9.36
N ASP A 60 -2.73 3.56 10.44
CA ASP A 60 -1.48 3.30 11.15
C ASP A 60 -0.42 2.63 10.25
N VAL A 61 -0.82 1.67 9.44
CA VAL A 61 0.07 0.98 8.50
C VAL A 61 0.42 1.89 7.33
N ILE A 62 -0.55 2.63 6.77
CA ILE A 62 -0.32 3.59 5.69
C ILE A 62 0.71 4.64 6.10
N LYS A 63 0.68 5.11 7.35
CA LYS A 63 1.67 6.04 7.90
C LYS A 63 3.09 5.47 7.81
N VAL A 64 3.29 4.23 8.24
CA VAL A 64 4.61 3.57 8.16
C VAL A 64 5.06 3.43 6.70
N PHE A 65 4.17 3.05 5.80
CA PHE A 65 4.48 2.99 4.36
C PHE A 65 4.88 4.35 3.80
N ASN A 66 4.20 5.43 4.19
CA ASN A 66 4.55 6.79 3.77
C ASN A 66 5.96 7.20 4.24
N GLU A 67 6.28 6.94 5.50
CA GLU A 67 7.61 7.20 6.05
C GLU A 67 8.70 6.42 5.29
N ILE A 68 8.47 5.14 5.01
CA ILE A 68 9.38 4.31 4.24
C ILE A 68 9.56 4.85 2.81
N ILE A 69 8.47 5.27 2.15
CA ILE A 69 8.54 5.84 0.81
C ILE A 69 9.37 7.13 0.79
N LYS A 70 9.22 7.98 1.81
CA LYS A 70 10.03 9.21 1.97
C LYS A 70 11.52 8.89 2.14
N ILE A 71 11.85 7.91 2.98
CA ILE A 71 13.24 7.46 3.20
C ILE A 71 13.82 6.90 1.90
N ALA A 72 13.12 5.96 1.28
CA ALA A 72 13.56 5.34 0.03
C ALA A 72 13.77 6.38 -1.10
N LYS A 73 12.90 7.40 -1.17
CA LYS A 73 13.05 8.48 -2.15
C LYS A 73 14.34 9.26 -1.91
N ARG A 74 14.65 9.63 -0.66
CA ARG A 74 15.91 10.31 -0.32
C ARG A 74 17.13 9.48 -0.70
N GLU A 75 17.15 8.20 -0.32
CA GLU A 75 18.26 7.29 -0.66
C GLU A 75 18.49 7.18 -2.19
N VAL A 76 17.43 7.16 -2.98
CA VAL A 76 17.53 7.09 -4.44
C VAL A 76 17.94 8.43 -5.03
N ASP A 77 17.47 9.54 -4.46
CA ASP A 77 17.88 10.90 -4.88
C ASP A 77 19.36 11.12 -4.58
N ASP A 78 19.89 10.65 -3.45
CA ASP A 78 21.31 10.68 -3.12
C ASP A 78 22.15 9.86 -4.12
N ARG A 79 21.73 8.61 -4.40
CA ARG A 79 22.38 7.78 -5.44
C ARG A 79 22.33 8.42 -6.83
N LYS A 80 21.25 9.12 -7.15
CA LYS A 80 21.12 9.87 -8.40
C LYS A 80 22.11 11.04 -8.44
N PHE A 81 22.30 11.73 -7.35
CA PHE A 81 23.28 12.81 -7.26
C PHE A 81 24.71 12.29 -7.47
N GLU A 82 25.05 11.15 -6.87
CA GLU A 82 26.37 10.51 -7.03
C GLU A 82 26.62 9.99 -8.45
N ASN A 83 25.59 9.51 -9.14
CA ASN A 83 25.69 8.90 -10.47
C ASN A 83 24.62 9.39 -11.44
N ASN A 84 24.69 10.67 -11.78
CA ASN A 84 23.70 11.33 -12.63
C ASN A 84 23.55 10.70 -14.02
N VAL A 85 24.63 10.17 -14.61
CA VAL A 85 24.61 9.53 -15.93
C VAL A 85 23.73 8.28 -15.92
N LYS A 86 23.87 7.43 -14.92
CA LYS A 86 23.06 6.21 -14.76
C LYS A 86 21.58 6.56 -14.57
N TYR A 87 21.28 7.60 -13.83
CA TYR A 87 19.91 8.04 -13.52
C TYR A 87 19.33 9.05 -14.52
N SER A 88 20.03 9.36 -15.60
CA SER A 88 19.48 10.16 -16.71
C SER A 88 18.27 9.48 -17.35
N GLN A 89 18.23 8.13 -17.33
CA GLN A 89 17.09 7.37 -17.78
C GLN A 89 16.00 7.32 -16.68
N ARG A 90 14.87 7.97 -16.95
CA ARG A 90 13.70 8.00 -16.04
C ARG A 90 13.20 6.61 -15.63
N ALA A 91 13.32 5.63 -16.52
CA ALA A 91 12.92 4.25 -16.23
C ALA A 91 13.78 3.64 -15.12
N PHE A 92 15.09 3.86 -15.16
CA PHE A 92 16.02 3.35 -14.15
C PHE A 92 15.72 3.93 -12.76
N TYR A 93 15.56 5.26 -12.65
CA TYR A 93 15.16 5.89 -11.39
C TYR A 93 13.88 5.28 -10.81
N SER A 94 12.86 5.08 -11.65
CA SER A 94 11.58 4.54 -11.20
C SER A 94 11.66 3.08 -10.74
N GLN A 95 12.52 2.28 -11.40
CA GLN A 95 12.74 0.88 -11.02
C GLN A 95 13.50 0.79 -9.70
N ASP A 96 14.57 1.57 -9.56
CA ASP A 96 15.36 1.61 -8.35
C ASP A 96 14.53 2.09 -7.15
N LEU A 97 13.77 3.16 -7.30
CA LEU A 97 12.86 3.65 -6.26
C LEU A 97 11.84 2.58 -5.83
N ASN A 98 11.22 1.91 -6.79
CA ASN A 98 10.23 0.86 -6.48
C ASN A 98 10.87 -0.35 -5.78
N ALA A 99 12.09 -0.72 -6.17
CA ALA A 99 12.86 -1.79 -5.52
C ALA A 99 13.25 -1.40 -4.09
N THR A 100 13.78 -0.19 -3.91
CA THR A 100 14.20 0.33 -2.60
C THR A 100 13.01 0.43 -1.63
N ILE A 101 11.85 0.94 -2.07
CA ILE A 101 10.64 0.98 -1.24
C ILE A 101 10.27 -0.42 -0.75
N LYS A 102 10.21 -1.40 -1.66
CA LYS A 102 9.85 -2.78 -1.29
C LYS A 102 10.84 -3.40 -0.33
N GLU A 103 12.13 -3.19 -0.55
CA GLU A 103 13.19 -3.67 0.33
C GLU A 103 13.06 -3.06 1.74
N GLN A 104 12.86 -1.76 1.85
CA GLN A 104 12.66 -1.08 3.13
C GLN A 104 11.41 -1.57 3.88
N ILE A 105 10.31 -1.84 3.17
CA ILE A 105 9.10 -2.42 3.77
C ILE A 105 9.39 -3.83 4.32
N ILE A 106 10.09 -4.67 3.55
CA ILE A 106 10.46 -6.02 3.97
C ILE A 106 11.36 -5.96 5.20
N ARG A 107 12.39 -5.11 5.20
CA ARG A 107 13.26 -4.90 6.36
C ARG A 107 12.48 -4.45 7.60
N ARG A 108 11.49 -3.57 7.42
CA ARG A 108 10.62 -3.13 8.52
C ARG A 108 9.77 -4.26 9.07
N ILE A 109 9.21 -5.12 8.21
CA ILE A 109 8.46 -6.31 8.62
C ILE A 109 9.35 -7.25 9.44
N ASP A 110 10.60 -7.47 8.99
CA ASP A 110 11.53 -8.39 9.67
C ASP A 110 12.02 -7.83 11.02
N SER A 111 12.13 -6.50 11.16
CA SER A 111 12.68 -5.85 12.36
C SER A 111 11.62 -5.44 13.39
N ASP A 112 10.35 -5.33 13.02
CA ASP A 112 9.27 -4.85 13.89
C ASP A 112 8.16 -5.90 14.04
N PRO A 113 8.13 -6.64 15.16
CA PRO A 113 7.11 -7.67 15.40
C PRO A 113 5.67 -7.14 15.38
N VAL A 114 5.44 -5.90 15.83
CA VAL A 114 4.11 -5.28 15.81
C VAL A 114 3.67 -5.00 14.37
N PHE A 115 4.58 -4.49 13.55
CA PHE A 115 4.30 -4.28 12.14
C PHE A 115 4.11 -5.60 11.39
N ASN A 116 4.95 -6.60 11.69
CA ASN A 116 4.86 -7.96 11.13
C ASN A 116 3.49 -8.61 11.42
N SER A 117 2.93 -8.41 12.61
CA SER A 117 1.60 -8.95 12.95
C SER A 117 0.47 -8.38 12.09
N LYS A 118 0.67 -7.18 11.50
CA LYS A 118 -0.33 -6.46 10.70
C LYS A 118 -0.16 -6.65 9.19
N VAL A 119 1.05 -6.99 8.72
CA VAL A 119 1.42 -6.99 7.30
C VAL A 119 2.00 -8.33 6.89
N ARG A 120 1.36 -8.99 5.94
CA ARG A 120 1.85 -10.24 5.34
C ARG A 120 2.30 -10.01 3.90
N ILE A 121 3.41 -10.63 3.53
CA ILE A 121 3.92 -10.54 2.16
C ILE A 121 3.34 -11.69 1.32
N ARG A 122 2.87 -11.35 0.11
CA ARG A 122 2.51 -12.31 -0.93
C ARG A 122 3.25 -11.98 -2.22
N LYS A 123 3.80 -13.00 -2.86
CA LYS A 123 4.50 -12.89 -4.14
C LYS A 123 3.71 -13.62 -5.23
N ASN A 124 3.56 -12.99 -6.38
CA ASN A 124 2.96 -13.62 -7.55
C ASN A 124 3.63 -13.08 -8.82
N SER A 125 4.20 -13.97 -9.64
CA SER A 125 4.80 -13.64 -10.94
C SER A 125 5.74 -12.42 -10.88
N GLY A 126 6.64 -12.38 -9.91
CA GLY A 126 7.61 -11.30 -9.71
C GLY A 126 7.05 -10.01 -9.06
N SER A 127 5.75 -9.95 -8.82
CA SER A 127 5.12 -8.86 -8.07
C SER A 127 5.04 -9.18 -6.58
N ILE A 128 5.24 -8.15 -5.75
CA ILE A 128 5.10 -8.23 -4.30
C ILE A 128 3.85 -7.43 -3.90
N TYR A 129 3.01 -8.07 -3.10
CA TYR A 129 1.79 -7.51 -2.55
C TYR A 129 1.84 -7.61 -1.02
N PHE A 130 1.33 -6.60 -0.35
CA PHE A 130 1.26 -6.55 1.11
C PHE A 130 -0.20 -6.71 1.53
N ILE A 131 -0.49 -7.78 2.26
CA ILE A 131 -1.81 -8.04 2.81
C ILE A 131 -1.86 -7.42 4.21
N ILE A 132 -2.76 -6.48 4.41
CA ILE A 132 -2.87 -5.71 5.64
C ILE A 132 -4.07 -6.20 6.45
N LYS A 133 -3.80 -6.70 7.66
CA LYS A 133 -4.83 -7.20 8.62
C LYS A 133 -5.82 -8.19 7.98
N ASP A 134 -5.40 -8.90 6.93
CA ASP A 134 -6.24 -9.79 6.10
C ASP A 134 -7.48 -9.12 5.47
N LYS A 135 -7.53 -7.79 5.41
CA LYS A 135 -8.67 -7.00 4.91
C LYS A 135 -8.36 -6.19 3.66
N TYR A 136 -7.10 -5.86 3.40
CA TYR A 136 -6.68 -5.04 2.27
C TYR A 136 -5.45 -5.59 1.59
N ILE A 137 -5.39 -5.46 0.27
CA ILE A 137 -4.16 -5.64 -0.50
C ILE A 137 -3.57 -4.27 -0.75
N LEU A 138 -2.39 -3.99 -0.20
CA LEU A 138 -1.64 -2.77 -0.51
C LEU A 138 -0.57 -3.10 -1.55
N TYR A 139 -0.64 -2.45 -2.71
CA TYR A 139 0.27 -2.65 -3.82
C TYR A 139 1.10 -1.40 -4.08
N VAL A 140 2.40 -1.49 -3.83
CA VAL A 140 3.34 -0.39 -4.07
C VAL A 140 3.53 -0.21 -5.56
N LYS A 141 3.12 0.95 -6.07
CA LYS A 141 3.17 1.28 -7.48
C LYS A 141 3.34 2.78 -7.68
N ARG A 142 4.07 3.15 -8.72
CA ARG A 142 4.16 4.54 -9.15
C ARG A 142 2.80 5.04 -9.63
N LEU A 143 2.45 6.24 -9.22
CA LEU A 143 1.22 6.93 -9.60
C LEU A 143 1.52 8.03 -10.62
N TYR A 144 0.53 8.41 -11.42
CA TYR A 144 0.70 9.31 -12.56
C TYR A 144 -0.43 10.32 -12.66
N GLY A 145 -0.07 11.49 -13.21
CA GLY A 145 -1.02 12.55 -13.54
C GLY A 145 -1.63 13.22 -12.31
N LYS A 146 -2.55 14.13 -12.55
CA LYS A 146 -3.22 14.91 -11.49
C LYS A 146 -4.10 14.07 -10.56
N GLN A 147 -4.56 12.92 -11.05
CA GLN A 147 -5.44 12.02 -10.30
C GLN A 147 -4.69 10.90 -9.57
N ASN A 148 -3.36 10.90 -9.58
CA ASN A 148 -2.53 9.87 -8.94
C ASN A 148 -2.93 8.45 -9.34
N LYS A 149 -3.17 8.22 -10.62
CA LYS A 149 -3.62 6.94 -11.15
C LYS A 149 -2.47 5.97 -11.33
N PRO A 150 -2.56 4.72 -10.82
CA PRO A 150 -1.59 3.68 -11.13
C PRO A 150 -1.76 3.19 -12.57
N ASN A 151 -0.65 2.85 -13.21
CA ASN A 151 -0.71 2.27 -14.56
C ASN A 151 -1.01 0.76 -14.46
N CYS A 152 -2.21 0.36 -14.82
CA CYS A 152 -2.70 -1.04 -14.73
C CYS A 152 -2.98 -1.63 -16.10
N TYR A 153 -1.99 -2.33 -16.68
CA TYR A 153 -2.18 -3.04 -17.94
C TYR A 153 -3.08 -4.27 -17.76
N PRO A 154 -3.89 -4.63 -18.79
CA PRO A 154 -4.76 -5.79 -18.77
C PRO A 154 -3.95 -7.09 -18.94
N THR A 155 -3.39 -7.59 -17.85
CA THR A 155 -2.73 -8.89 -17.79
C THR A 155 -3.62 -9.90 -17.05
N PRO A 156 -3.43 -11.23 -17.21
CA PRO A 156 -4.18 -12.22 -16.46
C PRO A 156 -4.10 -11.99 -14.94
N ASN A 157 -2.92 -11.61 -14.43
CA ASN A 157 -2.74 -11.35 -13.01
C ASN A 157 -3.46 -10.07 -12.54
N SER A 158 -3.43 -8.98 -13.34
CA SER A 158 -4.18 -7.78 -12.98
C SER A 158 -5.68 -8.02 -13.00
N THR A 159 -6.17 -8.82 -13.95
CA THR A 159 -7.59 -9.21 -14.00
C THR A 159 -7.99 -10.03 -12.76
N LYS A 160 -7.16 -10.99 -12.35
CA LYS A 160 -7.39 -11.75 -11.11
C LYS A 160 -7.34 -10.85 -9.87
N LEU A 161 -6.44 -9.86 -9.86
CA LEU A 161 -6.31 -8.90 -8.76
C LEU A 161 -7.60 -8.09 -8.57
N PHE A 162 -8.11 -7.49 -9.64
CA PHE A 162 -9.36 -6.71 -9.59
C PHE A 162 -10.61 -7.56 -9.32
N ASN A 163 -10.60 -8.83 -9.70
CA ASN A 163 -11.70 -9.77 -9.42
C ASN A 163 -11.55 -10.47 -8.06
N GLY A 164 -10.56 -10.13 -7.24
CA GLY A 164 -10.35 -10.74 -5.93
C GLY A 164 -9.90 -12.20 -5.95
N THR A 165 -9.50 -12.73 -7.10
CA THR A 165 -9.15 -14.15 -7.27
C THR A 165 -7.65 -14.41 -7.41
N LEU A 166 -6.81 -13.39 -7.16
CA LEU A 166 -5.36 -13.51 -7.33
C LEU A 166 -4.72 -14.45 -6.29
N PHE A 167 -5.24 -14.47 -5.09
CA PHE A 167 -4.73 -15.28 -3.98
C PHE A 167 -5.79 -16.27 -3.48
N PRO A 168 -5.84 -17.48 -4.06
CA PRO A 168 -6.75 -18.52 -3.58
C PRO A 168 -6.46 -18.84 -2.11
N GLY A 169 -7.52 -18.93 -1.29
CA GLY A 169 -7.42 -19.25 0.15
C GLY A 169 -7.14 -18.04 1.06
N LEU A 170 -6.97 -16.83 0.53
CA LEU A 170 -7.28 -15.61 1.29
C LEU A 170 -8.80 -15.44 1.32
N ILE A 171 -9.30 -14.71 2.33
CA ILE A 171 -10.71 -14.31 2.39
C ILE A 171 -11.08 -13.76 1.01
N ASP A 172 -12.07 -14.38 0.38
CA ASP A 172 -12.51 -13.97 -0.95
C ASP A 172 -12.88 -12.48 -0.91
N HIS A 173 -12.39 -11.72 -1.90
CA HIS A 173 -12.75 -10.33 -2.10
C HIS A 173 -12.12 -9.30 -1.16
N ILE A 174 -10.80 -9.26 -1.11
CA ILE A 174 -10.05 -8.19 -0.45
C ILE A 174 -9.82 -7.04 -1.46
N PRO A 175 -10.21 -5.77 -1.11
CA PRO A 175 -9.99 -4.63 -1.99
C PRO A 175 -8.51 -4.31 -2.16
N VAL A 176 -8.16 -3.82 -3.35
CA VAL A 176 -6.79 -3.42 -3.69
C VAL A 176 -6.65 -1.92 -3.58
N LEU A 177 -5.69 -1.49 -2.78
CA LEU A 177 -5.25 -0.11 -2.67
C LEU A 177 -3.85 0.02 -3.28
N PHE A 178 -3.62 1.07 -4.02
CA PHE A 178 -2.33 1.39 -4.58
C PHE A 178 -1.67 2.48 -3.74
N ILE A 179 -0.40 2.29 -3.37
CA ILE A 179 0.37 3.30 -2.65
C ILE A 179 1.68 3.59 -3.37
N GLY A 180 2.06 4.85 -3.46
CA GLY A 180 3.34 5.23 -4.02
C GLY A 180 3.50 6.70 -4.32
N PRO A 181 4.68 7.10 -4.79
CA PRO A 181 4.96 8.48 -5.15
C PRO A 181 4.34 8.84 -6.51
N ASN A 182 3.92 10.10 -6.66
CA ASN A 182 3.62 10.69 -7.96
C ASN A 182 4.85 11.45 -8.47
N LEU A 183 5.62 10.84 -9.37
CA LEU A 183 6.84 11.44 -9.92
C LEU A 183 6.56 12.52 -10.98
N GLY A 184 5.30 12.84 -11.25
CA GLY A 184 4.92 13.97 -12.09
C GLY A 184 4.96 15.30 -11.34
N ASN A 185 4.88 15.26 -10.02
CA ASN A 185 4.92 16.40 -9.13
C ASN A 185 6.21 16.36 -8.32
N ILE A 186 7.26 17.00 -8.83
CA ILE A 186 8.64 16.92 -8.30
C ILE A 186 8.74 17.44 -6.85
N ASN A 187 7.81 18.31 -6.46
CA ASN A 187 7.83 18.96 -5.14
C ASN A 187 7.09 18.14 -4.05
N GLU A 188 6.37 17.09 -4.42
CA GLU A 188 5.66 16.26 -3.45
C GLU A 188 6.55 15.16 -2.90
N THR A 189 6.80 15.21 -1.61
CA THR A 189 7.54 14.19 -0.86
C THR A 189 6.61 13.10 -0.32
N ASP A 190 5.32 13.37 -0.25
CA ASP A 190 4.33 12.45 0.28
C ASP A 190 3.92 11.37 -0.74
N ALA A 191 3.60 10.21 -0.21
CA ALA A 191 2.97 9.17 -1.00
C ALA A 191 1.46 9.45 -1.13
N PHE A 192 0.87 8.91 -2.18
CA PHE A 192 -0.57 8.89 -2.37
C PHE A 192 -1.10 7.47 -2.21
N VAL A 193 -2.32 7.38 -1.69
CA VAL A 193 -3.10 6.14 -1.67
C VAL A 193 -4.26 6.30 -2.63
N THR A 194 -4.43 5.33 -3.52
CA THR A 194 -5.46 5.37 -4.54
C THR A 194 -6.26 4.08 -4.53
N SER A 195 -7.57 4.20 -4.46
CA SER A 195 -8.55 3.13 -4.69
C SER A 195 -9.11 3.24 -6.10
N LEU A 196 -9.30 2.12 -6.78
CA LEU A 196 -9.87 2.06 -8.12
C LEU A 196 -11.21 1.33 -8.11
N ILE A 197 -12.19 1.88 -8.84
CA ILE A 197 -13.44 1.18 -9.18
C ILE A 197 -13.17 0.10 -10.23
N SER A 198 -12.35 0.45 -11.22
CA SER A 198 -11.85 -0.46 -12.25
C SER A 198 -10.43 -0.04 -12.62
N ARG A 199 -9.71 -0.84 -13.41
CA ARG A 199 -8.35 -0.48 -13.86
C ARG A 199 -8.25 0.90 -14.53
N ASN A 200 -9.35 1.43 -15.05
CA ASN A 200 -9.40 2.70 -15.76
C ASN A 200 -10.09 3.82 -14.98
N GLU A 201 -10.74 3.51 -13.87
CA GLU A 201 -11.56 4.45 -13.12
C GLU A 201 -11.14 4.51 -11.65
N ILE A 202 -10.92 5.71 -11.17
CA ILE A 202 -10.51 5.97 -9.78
C ILE A 202 -11.77 6.12 -8.93
N ASN A 203 -11.79 5.45 -7.78
CA ASN A 203 -12.76 5.69 -6.73
C ASN A 203 -12.39 6.97 -5.98
N TRP A 204 -11.19 6.97 -5.40
CA TRP A 204 -10.61 8.12 -4.73
C TRP A 204 -9.08 8.05 -4.75
N SER A 205 -8.45 9.20 -4.55
CA SER A 205 -7.02 9.31 -4.32
C SER A 205 -6.76 10.40 -3.29
N LEU A 206 -6.03 10.07 -2.24
CA LEU A 206 -5.70 10.97 -1.15
C LEU A 206 -4.19 10.97 -0.91
N VAL A 207 -3.69 12.08 -0.38
CA VAL A 207 -2.35 12.12 0.19
C VAL A 207 -2.35 11.17 1.39
N SER A 208 -1.32 10.35 1.54
CA SER A 208 -1.27 9.37 2.64
C SER A 208 -1.39 10.03 4.02
N ASN A 209 -0.92 11.27 4.19
CA ASN A 209 -1.06 12.03 5.43
C ASN A 209 -2.52 12.28 5.83
N ASP A 210 -3.44 12.42 4.88
CA ASP A 210 -4.87 12.65 5.16
C ASP A 210 -5.57 11.41 5.73
N LEU A 211 -4.92 10.25 5.58
CA LEU A 211 -5.40 8.97 6.11
C LEU A 211 -4.88 8.67 7.53
N PHE A 212 -4.18 9.60 8.16
CA PHE A 212 -3.77 9.47 9.56
C PHE A 212 -4.80 10.09 10.48
N SER A 213 -5.09 9.47 11.62
CA SER A 213 -5.94 10.08 12.61
C SER A 213 -5.15 11.17 13.39
N GLU A 214 -5.76 12.32 13.66
CA GLU A 214 -5.14 13.36 14.48
C GLU A 214 -4.82 12.90 15.92
N THR A 215 -5.55 11.91 16.43
CA THR A 215 -5.33 11.29 17.73
C THR A 215 -3.99 10.57 17.82
N ASP A 216 -3.56 9.90 16.72
CA ASP A 216 -2.30 9.17 16.71
C ASP A 216 -1.09 10.11 16.75
N VAL A 217 -1.22 11.30 16.16
CA VAL A 217 -0.17 12.33 16.19
C VAL A 217 -0.01 12.89 17.61
N LYS A 218 -1.09 13.15 18.34
CA LYS A 218 -1.05 13.66 19.72
C LYS A 218 -0.47 12.62 20.70
N GLN A 219 -0.84 11.34 20.55
CA GLN A 219 -0.28 10.28 21.39
C GLN A 219 1.22 10.07 21.15
N LEU A 220 1.68 10.10 19.90
CA LEU A 220 3.11 9.96 19.58
C LEU A 220 3.95 11.14 20.07
N ILE A 221 3.41 12.36 20.02
CA ILE A 221 4.08 13.55 20.56
C ILE A 221 4.15 13.45 22.08
N SER A 222 3.05 13.09 22.76
CA SER A 222 3.03 12.95 24.23
C SER A 222 3.97 11.84 24.71
N THR A 223 4.00 10.68 24.03
CA THR A 223 4.91 9.57 24.40
C THR A 223 6.38 9.93 24.21
N LYS A 224 6.74 10.61 23.11
CA LYS A 224 8.12 11.09 22.91
C LYS A 224 8.51 12.18 23.90
N VAL A 225 7.61 13.09 24.24
CA VAL A 225 7.86 14.14 25.25
C VAL A 225 8.09 13.49 26.61
N GLU A 226 7.28 12.52 27.03
CA GLU A 226 7.46 11.80 28.28
C GLU A 226 8.76 10.98 28.33
N GLU A 227 9.19 10.38 27.23
CA GLU A 227 10.47 9.67 27.16
C GLU A 227 11.66 10.62 27.29
N VAL A 228 11.62 11.75 26.57
CA VAL A 228 12.67 12.79 26.66
C VAL A 228 12.70 13.41 28.06
N GLU A 229 11.56 13.70 28.68
CA GLU A 229 11.51 14.19 30.04
C GLU A 229 12.09 13.19 31.07
N LYS A 230 11.79 11.88 30.91
CA LYS A 230 12.37 10.84 31.76
C LYS A 230 13.90 10.71 31.58
N GLU A 231 14.41 10.89 30.38
CA GLU A 231 15.87 10.91 30.14
C GLU A 231 16.53 12.16 30.73
N ILE A 232 15.92 13.32 30.60
CA ILE A 232 16.41 14.59 31.19
C ILE A 232 16.43 14.48 32.72
N VAL A 233 15.42 13.88 33.35
CA VAL A 233 15.36 13.67 34.79
C VAL A 233 16.45 12.70 35.27
N LYS A 234 16.73 11.62 34.49
CA LYS A 234 17.83 10.72 34.80
C LYS A 234 19.21 11.39 34.69
N LEU A 235 19.41 12.24 33.69
CA LEU A 235 20.64 13.01 33.52
C LEU A 235 20.84 14.04 34.65
N LYS A 236 19.80 14.71 35.09
CA LYS A 236 19.87 15.65 36.22
C LYS A 236 20.21 14.94 37.53
N LYS A 237 19.61 13.77 37.82
CA LYS A 237 19.95 12.98 39.01
C LYS A 237 21.37 12.42 38.98
N GLY A 238 21.93 12.15 37.81
CA GLY A 238 23.33 11.71 37.66
C GLY A 238 24.36 12.83 37.81
N LEU A 239 23.93 14.09 37.77
CA LEU A 239 24.78 15.28 37.93
C LEU A 239 24.80 15.88 39.37
N GLU A 240 23.98 15.38 40.29
CA GLU A 240 24.09 15.71 41.70
C GLU A 240 25.39 15.12 42.26
N ARG A 241 26.38 15.97 42.50
CA ARG A 241 27.65 15.58 43.08
C ARG A 241 27.40 15.04 44.50
N PRO A 242 28.05 13.95 44.92
CA PRO A 242 28.00 13.49 46.28
C PRO A 242 28.55 14.61 47.19
N ASN A 243 27.79 14.96 48.23
CA ASN A 243 28.16 15.93 49.25
C ASN A 243 29.57 15.57 49.80
N GLN A 244 30.49 16.51 49.68
CA GLN A 244 31.74 16.46 50.47
C GLN A 244 31.36 16.59 51.93
N GLU A 245 31.28 15.48 52.64
CA GLU A 245 31.32 15.47 54.09
C GLU A 245 32.66 16.03 54.55
N LYS A 246 32.58 17.11 55.28
CA LYS A 246 33.71 17.77 55.94
C LYS A 246 34.40 16.80 56.87
N ALA A 247 35.61 16.40 56.57
CA ALA A 247 36.55 15.91 57.55
C ALA A 247 37.03 17.10 58.35
N ASN A 248 36.44 17.31 59.54
CA ASN A 248 37.02 18.05 60.63
C ASN A 248 37.31 17.03 61.75
N LYS A 249 38.58 16.64 61.88
CA LYS A 249 39.35 16.59 63.11
C LYS A 249 40.72 16.00 62.81
#